data_5ed432b422adaef222a5f6f398fcbbfc
#
_entry.id   5ed432b422adaef222a5f6f398fcbbfc
#
_cell.length_a   1.000
_cell.length_b   1.000
_cell.length_c   1.000
_cell.angle_alpha   90.00
_cell.angle_beta   90.00
_cell.angle_gamma   90.00
#
_symmetry.space_group_name_H-M   'P 1'
#
loop_
_entity.id
_entity.type
_entity.pdbx_description
1 polymer ?
#
loop_
_entity_poly.entity_id
_entity_poly.type
_entity_poly.pdbx_seq_one_letter_code
_entity_poly.pdbx_strand_id
1 'polypeptide(L)' 'MIKIIVHAFIENGEAGIVEVLFASKDADKIQTKYEELQAQYPADYLAI' A
#
# COMPACT_ATOMS: atom_id res chain seq x y z
N MET A 1 16.31 -8.57 1.75
CA MET A 1 15.02 -8.93 1.12
C MET A 1 14.21 -7.67 0.84
N ILE A 2 13.65 -7.55 -0.35
CA ILE A 2 12.83 -6.39 -0.70
C ILE A 2 11.40 -6.62 -0.21
N LYS A 3 10.84 -5.59 0.44
CA LYS A 3 9.43 -5.59 0.83
C LYS A 3 8.69 -4.59 -0.03
N ILE A 4 7.43 -4.87 -0.30
CA ILE A 4 6.58 -3.99 -1.09
C ILE A 4 5.33 -3.61 -0.30
N ILE A 5 4.78 -2.45 -0.61
CA ILE A 5 3.48 -2.02 -0.07
C ILE A 5 2.49 -2.08 -1.22
N VAL A 6 1.45 -2.87 -1.05
CA VAL A 6 0.39 -3.00 -2.06
C VAL A 6 -0.87 -2.28 -1.59
N HIS A 7 -1.56 -1.71 -2.54
CA HIS A 7 -2.79 -0.95 -2.34
C HIS A 7 -3.89 -1.63 -3.16
N ALA A 8 -4.98 -1.97 -2.51
CA ALA A 8 -6.11 -2.61 -3.17
C ALA A 8 -7.37 -1.79 -2.95
N PHE A 9 -8.15 -1.59 -4.00
CA PHE A 9 -9.39 -0.84 -3.92
C PHE A 9 -10.36 -1.30 -5.01
N ILE A 10 -11.63 -0.90 -4.84
CA ILE A 10 -12.67 -1.20 -5.82
C ILE A 10 -12.94 0.03 -6.65
N GLU A 11 -12.87 -0.12 -7.96
CA GLU A 11 -13.14 0.97 -8.89
C GLU A 11 -14.51 0.79 -9.50
N ASN A 12 -15.34 1.84 -9.43
CA ASN A 12 -16.70 1.86 -9.97
C ASN A 12 -17.62 0.76 -9.42
N GLY A 13 -17.26 0.19 -8.27
CA GLY A 13 -18.03 -0.86 -7.64
C GLY A 13 -17.99 -2.21 -8.34
N GLU A 14 -17.16 -2.35 -9.38
CA GLU A 14 -17.13 -3.56 -10.21
C GLU A 14 -15.76 -4.23 -10.27
N ALA A 15 -14.70 -3.47 -10.39
CA ALA A 15 -13.36 -4.00 -10.58
C ALA A 15 -12.48 -3.81 -9.35
N GLY A 16 -11.80 -4.88 -8.94
CA GLY A 16 -10.77 -4.79 -7.92
C GLY A 16 -9.44 -4.41 -8.56
N ILE A 17 -8.81 -3.37 -8.03
CA ILE A 17 -7.52 -2.88 -8.52
C ILE A 17 -6.47 -3.13 -7.43
N VAL A 18 -5.34 -3.68 -7.81
CA VAL A 18 -4.20 -3.87 -6.92
C VAL A 18 -2.98 -3.22 -7.56
N GLU A 19 -2.30 -2.37 -6.81
CA GLU A 19 -1.10 -1.71 -7.31
C GLU A 19 0.00 -1.68 -6.25
N VAL A 20 1.24 -1.63 -6.70
CA VAL A 20 2.40 -1.51 -5.83
C VAL A 20 2.74 -0.03 -5.70
N LEU A 21 2.69 0.50 -4.48
CA LEU A 21 2.94 1.91 -4.23
C LEU A 21 4.38 2.20 -3.84
N PHE A 22 5.07 1.23 -3.24
CA PHE A 22 6.41 1.46 -2.72
C PHE A 22 7.14 0.13 -2.56
N ALA A 23 8.45 0.15 -2.76
CA ALA A 23 9.31 -1.01 -2.55
C ALA A 23 10.63 -0.56 -1.93
N SER A 24 11.13 -1.31 -0.96
CA SER A 24 12.40 -1.01 -0.31
C SER A 24 12.97 -2.23 0.39
N LYS A 25 14.29 -2.27 0.53
CA LYS A 25 14.98 -3.25 1.35
C LYS A 25 15.02 -2.83 2.82
N ASP A 26 14.77 -1.56 3.11
CA ASP A 26 14.88 -0.98 4.44
C ASP A 26 13.53 -1.11 5.15
N ALA A 27 13.49 -1.94 6.21
CA ALA A 27 12.26 -2.19 6.95
C ALA A 27 11.71 -0.93 7.63
N ASP A 28 12.58 -0.03 8.06
CA ASP A 28 12.14 1.22 8.70
C ASP A 28 11.47 2.14 7.69
N LYS A 29 11.99 2.22 6.49
CA LYS A 29 11.38 3.02 5.42
C LYS A 29 10.03 2.45 5.00
N ILE A 30 9.93 1.13 4.91
CA ILE A 30 8.66 0.45 4.60
C ILE A 30 7.61 0.77 5.66
N GLN A 31 7.97 0.67 6.94
CA GLN A 31 7.04 0.94 8.02
C GLN A 31 6.58 2.40 8.02
N THR A 32 7.50 3.32 7.87
CA THR A 32 7.18 4.76 7.83
C THR A 32 6.27 5.08 6.64
N LYS A 33 6.59 4.53 5.48
CA LYS A 33 5.78 4.77 4.27
C LYS A 33 4.39 4.15 4.40
N TYR A 34 4.31 2.97 5.02
CA TYR A 34 3.03 2.30 5.24
C TYR A 34 2.10 3.16 6.11
N GLU A 35 2.62 3.71 7.21
CA GLU A 35 1.86 4.60 8.09
C GLU A 35 1.39 5.85 7.35
N GLU A 36 2.27 6.43 6.55
CA GLU A 36 1.97 7.60 5.74
C GLU A 36 0.85 7.31 4.74
N LEU A 37 0.93 6.16 4.07
CA LEU A 37 -0.07 5.76 3.09
C LEU A 37 -1.40 5.40 3.74
N GLN A 38 -1.40 4.84 4.95
CA GLN A 38 -2.63 4.58 5.69
C GLN A 38 -3.38 5.88 5.98
N ALA A 39 -2.66 6.94 6.31
CA ALA A 39 -3.26 8.25 6.54
C ALA A 39 -3.80 8.86 5.24
N GLN A 40 -3.14 8.58 4.12
CA GLN A 40 -3.54 9.09 2.82
C GLN A 40 -4.73 8.32 2.22
N TYR A 41 -4.80 7.01 2.47
CA TYR A 41 -5.84 6.13 1.94
C TYR A 41 -6.56 5.38 3.07
N PRO A 42 -7.29 6.09 3.96
CA PRO A 42 -7.88 5.46 5.15
C PRO A 42 -8.99 4.46 4.86
N ALA A 43 -9.62 4.55 3.69
CA ALA A 43 -10.73 3.67 3.33
C ALA A 43 -10.30 2.48 2.46
N ASP A 44 -9.05 2.44 2.04
CA ASP A 44 -8.55 1.41 1.14
C ASP A 44 -7.70 0.38 1.88
N TYR A 45 -7.54 -0.79 1.26
CA TYR A 45 -6.72 -1.86 1.82
C TYR A 45 -5.25 -1.64 1.47
N LEU A 46 -4.40 -1.72 2.48
CA LEU A 46 -2.94 -1.63 2.33
C LEU A 46 -2.31 -2.82 3.03
N ALA A 47 -1.26 -3.38 2.42
CA ALA A 47 -0.52 -4.50 2.99
C ALA A 47 0.96 -4.42 2.63
N ILE A 48 1.79 -4.94 3.50
CA ILE A 48 3.22 -5.07 3.27
C ILE A 48 3.55 -6.48 2.80
#